data_5fa70a282c3c3a13e3944030942c1bd4
#
_entry.id   5fa70a282c3c3a13e3944030942c1bd4
#
_cell.length_a   1.000
_cell.length_b   1.000
_cell.length_c   1.000
_cell.angle_alpha   90.00
_cell.angle_beta   90.00
_cell.angle_gamma   90.00
#
_symmetry.space_group_name_H-M   'P 1'
#
loop_
_entity.id
_entity.type
_entity.pdbx_description
1 polymer ?
#
loop_
_entity_poly.entity_id
_entity_poly.type
_entity_poly.pdbx_seq_one_letter_code
_entity_poly.pdbx_strand_id
1 'polypeptide(L)'
;IIRRMDVIIGCLDNREARLAVNRFCYWMNKSWVDGAIQELLGLMRVFVPGEGACYECTLTEAALRDLSLRYSCQLLARQNILLGKVPTTPTIASIIGGMQSQEGLKLIHSMPVEPGKVTHFNGLTNHMHTTAYVPREDCESHWTYGDITELPARAERATLHDLLRIARADLGESAFIELDQELVTSLECPKCQTKEDVLKPLSDITFEAGHC
;
A
#
# COMPACT_ATOMS: atom_id res chain seq x y z
N ILE A 1 -1.60 5.25 -12.59
CA ILE A 1 -1.82 6.66 -12.15
C ILE A 1 -0.53 7.19 -11.52
N ILE A 2 0.04 6.56 -10.48
CA ILE A 2 1.22 7.02 -9.71
C ILE A 2 2.40 7.39 -10.62
N ARG A 3 2.72 6.56 -11.65
CA ARG A 3 3.81 6.82 -12.58
C ARG A 3 3.74 8.20 -13.27
N ARG A 4 2.54 8.75 -13.46
CA ARG A 4 2.30 10.02 -14.15
C ARG A 4 2.35 11.24 -13.24
N MET A 5 2.53 11.03 -11.94
CA MET A 5 2.57 12.11 -10.93
C MET A 5 4.03 12.46 -10.63
N ASP A 6 4.27 13.70 -10.26
CA ASP A 6 5.60 14.17 -9.84
C ASP A 6 5.87 13.80 -8.40
N VAL A 7 4.89 13.93 -7.53
CA VAL A 7 4.93 13.58 -6.11
C VAL A 7 3.56 13.06 -5.66
N ILE A 8 3.55 12.17 -4.68
CA ILE A 8 2.34 11.66 -4.05
C ILE A 8 2.23 12.22 -2.63
N ILE A 9 1.05 12.73 -2.26
CA ILE A 9 0.76 13.14 -0.89
C ILE A 9 -0.28 12.19 -0.31
N GLY A 10 0.08 11.47 0.75
CA GLY A 10 -0.75 10.48 1.41
C GLY A 10 -1.59 11.11 2.52
N CYS A 11 -2.92 10.99 2.41
CA CYS A 11 -3.89 11.38 3.45
C CYS A 11 -4.71 10.15 3.84
N LEU A 12 -4.02 9.13 4.37
CA LEU A 12 -4.57 7.79 4.56
C LEU A 12 -4.87 7.54 6.04
N ASP A 13 -5.87 6.72 6.31
CA ASP A 13 -6.36 6.40 7.65
C ASP A 13 -5.94 5.01 8.16
N ASN A 14 -5.34 4.18 7.29
CA ASN A 14 -4.94 2.83 7.67
C ASN A 14 -3.54 2.46 7.17
N ARG A 15 -2.96 1.43 7.78
CA ARG A 15 -1.58 0.98 7.51
C ARG A 15 -1.46 0.24 6.19
N GLU A 16 -2.49 -0.50 5.80
CA GLU A 16 -2.56 -1.28 4.57
C GLU A 16 -2.46 -0.36 3.35
N ALA A 17 -3.27 0.69 3.33
CA ALA A 17 -3.25 1.66 2.24
C ALA A 17 -1.91 2.39 2.16
N ARG A 18 -1.29 2.74 3.31
CA ARG A 18 0.05 3.33 3.34
C ARG A 18 1.11 2.39 2.78
N LEU A 19 1.05 1.11 3.14
CA LEU A 19 1.99 0.10 2.61
C LEU A 19 1.83 -0.06 1.10
N ALA A 20 0.60 -0.13 0.61
CA ALA A 20 0.32 -0.21 -0.82
C ALA A 20 0.85 1.03 -1.57
N VAL A 21 0.56 2.24 -1.08
CA VAL A 21 1.09 3.48 -1.68
C VAL A 21 2.61 3.49 -1.66
N ASN A 22 3.24 3.09 -0.54
CA ASN A 22 4.70 3.01 -0.44
C ASN A 22 5.30 2.09 -1.50
N ARG A 23 4.79 0.86 -1.62
CA ARG A 23 5.25 -0.12 -2.61
C ARG A 23 5.11 0.43 -4.03
N PHE A 24 3.93 0.93 -4.40
CA PHE A 24 3.73 1.51 -5.73
C PHE A 24 4.60 2.73 -6.01
N CYS A 25 4.85 3.59 -5.01
CA CYS A 25 5.74 4.75 -5.17
C CYS A 25 7.18 4.30 -5.43
N TYR A 26 7.69 3.34 -4.64
CA TYR A 26 9.04 2.82 -4.83
C TYR A 26 9.19 2.08 -6.17
N TRP A 27 8.26 1.20 -6.51
CA TRP A 27 8.27 0.49 -7.79
C TRP A 27 8.26 1.42 -9.00
N MET A 28 7.57 2.56 -8.90
CA MET A 28 7.49 3.57 -9.96
C MET A 28 8.54 4.69 -9.82
N ASN A 29 9.48 4.56 -8.89
CA ASN A 29 10.50 5.56 -8.59
C ASN A 29 9.88 6.95 -8.35
N LYS A 30 8.88 7.03 -7.46
CA LYS A 30 8.17 8.27 -7.09
C LYS A 30 8.32 8.58 -5.62
N SER A 31 8.70 9.81 -5.33
CA SER A 31 8.72 10.32 -3.97
C SER A 31 7.30 10.51 -3.44
N TRP A 32 7.12 10.30 -2.15
CA TRP A 32 5.84 10.56 -1.51
C TRP A 32 5.98 11.10 -0.09
N VAL A 33 4.97 11.83 0.34
CA VAL A 33 4.89 12.45 1.66
C VAL A 33 3.67 11.87 2.37
N ASP A 34 3.88 11.29 3.56
CA ASP A 34 2.83 10.72 4.39
C ASP A 34 2.55 11.59 5.60
N GLY A 35 1.28 11.77 5.92
CA GLY A 35 0.81 12.38 7.14
C GLY A 35 -0.10 11.45 7.93
N ALA A 36 0.02 11.47 9.25
CA ALA A 36 -0.89 10.78 10.13
C ALA A 36 -1.22 11.65 11.35
N ILE A 37 -2.46 11.53 11.81
CA ILE A 37 -2.97 12.29 12.94
C ILE A 37 -3.73 11.36 13.90
N GLN A 38 -3.58 11.63 15.17
CA GLN A 38 -4.32 10.95 16.23
C GLN A 38 -4.55 11.94 17.37
N GLU A 39 -5.81 12.29 17.65
CA GLU A 39 -6.16 13.29 18.67
C GLU A 39 -5.44 14.63 18.44
N LEU A 40 -4.55 15.02 19.35
CA LEU A 40 -3.71 16.21 19.25
C LEU A 40 -2.26 15.88 18.83
N LEU A 41 -2.00 14.68 18.36
CA LEU A 41 -0.70 14.27 17.88
C LEU A 41 -0.72 14.19 16.35
N GLY A 42 0.37 14.61 15.73
CA GLY A 42 0.57 14.51 14.29
C GLY A 42 1.96 14.03 13.95
N LEU A 43 2.11 13.43 12.80
CA LEU A 43 3.40 13.10 12.22
C LEU A 43 3.40 13.33 10.72
N MET A 44 4.57 13.67 10.19
CA MET A 44 4.84 13.83 8.77
C MET A 44 6.14 13.10 8.42
N ARG A 45 6.15 12.42 7.28
CA ARG A 45 7.29 11.64 6.76
C ARG A 45 7.48 11.91 5.28
N VAL A 46 8.74 11.98 4.85
CA VAL A 46 9.11 12.07 3.45
C VAL A 46 9.83 10.78 3.05
N PHE A 47 9.40 10.20 1.94
CA PHE A 47 9.99 8.99 1.38
C PHE A 47 10.45 9.24 -0.05
N VAL A 48 11.74 8.99 -0.29
CA VAL A 48 12.39 9.11 -1.60
C VAL A 48 13.00 7.75 -1.94
N PRO A 49 12.62 7.12 -3.07
CA PRO A 49 13.22 5.86 -3.47
C PRO A 49 14.74 5.94 -3.58
N GLY A 50 15.42 4.97 -2.97
CA GLY A 50 16.89 4.95 -2.90
C GLY A 50 17.51 5.79 -1.77
N GLU A 51 16.73 6.58 -1.04
CA GLU A 51 17.23 7.44 0.03
C GLU A 51 16.56 7.13 1.37
N GLY A 52 17.31 6.55 2.30
CA GLY A 52 16.86 6.28 3.67
C GLY A 52 15.78 5.17 3.78
N ALA A 53 15.12 5.14 4.91
CA ALA A 53 14.06 4.16 5.20
C ALA A 53 12.76 4.50 4.48
N CYS A 54 12.08 3.49 3.93
CA CYS A 54 10.71 3.62 3.41
C CYS A 54 9.65 3.41 4.50
N TYR A 55 8.37 3.54 4.16
CA TYR A 55 7.29 3.28 5.12
C TYR A 55 7.32 1.85 5.67
N GLU A 56 7.59 0.85 4.84
CA GLU A 56 7.69 -0.55 5.27
C GLU A 56 8.81 -0.75 6.29
N CYS A 57 9.94 -0.06 6.17
CA CYS A 57 11.02 -0.07 7.17
C CYS A 57 10.58 0.47 8.54
N THR A 58 9.53 1.30 8.59
CA THR A 58 9.03 1.85 9.87
C THR A 58 8.11 0.87 10.61
N LEU A 59 7.72 -0.22 9.98
CA LEU A 59 6.84 -1.23 10.55
C LEU A 59 7.64 -2.32 11.26
N THR A 60 7.14 -2.78 12.39
CA THR A 60 7.69 -3.95 13.08
C THR A 60 7.29 -5.22 12.34
N GLU A 61 8.08 -6.30 12.50
CA GLU A 61 7.74 -7.61 11.93
C GLU A 61 6.36 -8.12 12.37
N ALA A 62 5.97 -7.84 13.61
CA ALA A 62 4.64 -8.19 14.12
C ALA A 62 3.55 -7.43 13.35
N ALA A 63 3.77 -6.14 13.07
CA ALA A 63 2.84 -5.33 12.30
C ALA A 63 2.74 -5.81 10.84
N LEU A 64 3.87 -6.19 10.22
CA LEU A 64 3.89 -6.76 8.86
C LEU A 64 3.16 -8.10 8.80
N ARG A 65 3.40 -8.99 9.77
CA ARG A 65 2.67 -10.26 9.87
C ARG A 65 1.17 -10.06 10.06
N ASP A 66 0.75 -9.11 10.90
CA ASP A 66 -0.66 -8.77 11.08
C ASP A 66 -1.31 -8.26 9.79
N LEU A 67 -0.60 -7.44 9.03
CA LEU A 67 -1.04 -6.96 7.72
C LEU A 67 -1.19 -8.11 6.71
N SER A 68 -0.22 -9.02 6.63
CA SER A 68 -0.29 -10.17 5.71
C SER A 68 -1.45 -11.13 6.05
N LEU A 69 -1.73 -11.34 7.34
CA LEU A 69 -2.86 -12.15 7.79
C LEU A 69 -4.21 -11.52 7.45
N ARG A 70 -4.30 -10.19 7.39
CA ARG A 70 -5.55 -9.48 7.02
C ARG A 70 -5.89 -9.63 5.55
N TYR A 71 -4.92 -9.76 4.67
CA TYR A 71 -5.16 -10.08 3.25
C TYR A 71 -5.69 -11.50 3.06
N SER A 72 -5.41 -12.41 4.00
CA SER A 72 -5.84 -13.81 3.92
C SER A 72 -7.12 -14.13 4.70
N CYS A 73 -7.69 -13.19 5.50
CA CYS A 73 -8.84 -13.52 6.36
C CYS A 73 -9.83 -12.34 6.54
N GLN A 74 -11.00 -12.42 5.91
CA GLN A 74 -12.08 -11.41 6.03
C GLN A 74 -12.61 -11.21 7.47
N LEU A 75 -12.46 -12.20 8.35
CA LEU A 75 -12.91 -12.13 9.74
C LEU A 75 -12.20 -11.04 10.55
N LEU A 76 -10.92 -10.79 10.28
CA LEU A 76 -10.11 -9.77 10.96
C LEU A 76 -10.44 -8.35 10.48
N ALA A 77 -10.83 -8.17 9.21
CA ALA A 77 -11.25 -6.86 8.69
C ALA A 77 -12.54 -6.35 9.37
N ARG A 78 -13.47 -7.23 9.72
CA ARG A 78 -14.69 -6.87 10.44
C ARG A 78 -14.44 -6.45 11.89
N GLN A 79 -13.48 -7.05 12.59
CA GLN A 79 -13.13 -6.66 13.97
C GLN A 79 -12.53 -5.25 14.04
N ASN A 80 -11.80 -4.81 13.02
CA ASN A 80 -11.21 -3.46 12.99
C ASN A 80 -12.23 -2.35 12.71
N ILE A 81 -13.31 -2.65 12.01
CA ILE A 81 -14.44 -1.72 11.82
C ILE A 81 -15.15 -1.46 13.15
N LEU A 82 -15.13 -2.44 14.07
CA LEU A 82 -15.73 -2.33 15.42
C LEU A 82 -14.83 -1.61 16.43
N LEU A 83 -13.53 -1.45 16.16
CA LEU A 83 -12.55 -0.80 17.06
C LEU A 83 -12.58 0.73 17.01
N GLY A 84 -13.66 1.34 16.57
CA GLY A 84 -13.92 2.77 16.72
C GLY A 84 -12.99 3.67 15.89
N LYS A 85 -13.53 4.76 15.41
CA LYS A 85 -12.76 5.80 14.71
C LYS A 85 -11.76 6.45 15.66
N VAL A 86 -10.51 6.56 15.28
CA VAL A 86 -9.52 7.35 16.01
C VAL A 86 -9.97 8.81 15.98
N PRO A 87 -10.17 9.47 17.13
CA PRO A 87 -10.57 10.86 17.13
C PRO A 87 -9.47 11.72 16.50
N THR A 88 -9.89 12.69 15.68
CA THR A 88 -8.99 13.60 14.98
C THR A 88 -9.45 15.03 15.20
N THR A 89 -8.52 15.99 15.19
CA THR A 89 -8.84 17.40 15.30
C THR A 89 -8.51 18.14 13.99
N PRO A 90 -9.38 19.06 13.53
CA PRO A 90 -9.11 19.83 12.31
C PRO A 90 -7.83 20.68 12.41
N THR A 91 -7.47 21.14 13.60
CA THR A 91 -6.26 21.94 13.82
C THR A 91 -5.00 21.14 13.52
N ILE A 92 -4.90 19.91 14.06
CA ILE A 92 -3.74 19.04 13.80
C ILE A 92 -3.74 18.59 12.33
N ALA A 93 -4.91 18.31 11.75
CA ALA A 93 -5.03 17.98 10.32
C ALA A 93 -4.48 19.12 9.45
N SER A 94 -4.81 20.38 9.77
CA SER A 94 -4.32 21.55 9.02
C SER A 94 -2.81 21.74 9.16
N ILE A 95 -2.25 21.55 10.36
CA ILE A 95 -0.81 21.68 10.60
C ILE A 95 -0.06 20.61 9.79
N ILE A 96 -0.45 19.34 9.92
CA ILE A 96 0.20 18.22 9.23
C ILE A 96 0.00 18.34 7.71
N GLY A 97 -1.19 18.70 7.23
CA GLY A 97 -1.44 18.93 5.82
C GLY A 97 -0.62 20.09 5.24
N GLY A 98 -0.43 21.17 6.00
CA GLY A 98 0.48 22.26 5.62
C GLY A 98 1.93 21.81 5.51
N MET A 99 2.41 20.99 6.48
CA MET A 99 3.76 20.42 6.43
C MET A 99 3.94 19.46 5.24
N GLN A 100 2.97 18.58 4.99
CA GLN A 100 3.00 17.70 3.82
C GLN A 100 3.05 18.49 2.50
N SER A 101 2.26 19.54 2.39
CA SER A 101 2.25 20.41 1.21
C SER A 101 3.60 21.10 1.01
N GLN A 102 4.21 21.56 2.09
CA GLN A 102 5.53 22.19 2.04
C GLN A 102 6.61 21.21 1.57
N GLU A 103 6.62 19.98 2.08
CA GLU A 103 7.57 18.95 1.62
C GLU A 103 7.29 18.52 0.17
N GLY A 104 6.02 18.44 -0.22
CA GLY A 104 5.64 18.20 -1.62
C GLY A 104 6.17 19.27 -2.56
N LEU A 105 6.06 20.56 -2.20
CA LEU A 105 6.64 21.66 -2.96
C LEU A 105 8.17 21.58 -3.05
N LYS A 106 8.85 21.24 -1.95
CA LYS A 106 10.31 21.05 -1.97
C LYS A 106 10.71 19.94 -2.95
N LEU A 107 10.02 18.81 -2.94
CA LEU A 107 10.27 17.70 -3.88
C LEU A 107 10.08 18.15 -5.34
N ILE A 108 9.00 18.85 -5.66
CA ILE A 108 8.74 19.36 -7.03
C ILE A 108 9.83 20.33 -7.48
N HIS A 109 10.33 21.17 -6.57
CA HIS A 109 11.38 22.16 -6.88
C HIS A 109 12.80 21.66 -6.64
N SER A 110 12.99 20.35 -6.43
CA SER A 110 14.31 19.76 -6.15
C SER A 110 15.06 20.43 -4.99
N MET A 111 14.33 20.91 -4.00
CA MET A 111 14.88 21.48 -2.78
C MET A 111 15.26 20.36 -1.79
N PRO A 112 16.20 20.61 -0.86
CA PRO A 112 16.58 19.61 0.15
C PRO A 112 15.38 19.17 1.01
N VAL A 113 15.21 17.86 1.14
CA VAL A 113 14.30 17.18 2.05
C VAL A 113 15.07 16.22 2.94
N GLU A 114 14.42 15.62 3.93
CA GLU A 114 15.05 14.66 4.85
C GLU A 114 14.36 13.28 4.76
N PRO A 115 14.72 12.45 3.75
CA PRO A 115 14.11 11.14 3.56
C PRO A 115 14.37 10.18 4.72
N GLY A 116 13.41 9.29 5.00
CA GLY A 116 13.53 8.31 6.07
C GLY A 116 13.44 8.86 7.48
N LYS A 117 13.18 10.17 7.62
CA LYS A 117 12.90 10.78 8.90
C LYS A 117 11.39 10.97 9.13
N VAL A 118 11.00 11.01 10.39
CA VAL A 118 9.65 11.37 10.81
C VAL A 118 9.70 12.62 11.70
N THR A 119 8.89 13.59 11.35
CA THR A 119 8.65 14.77 12.18
C THR A 119 7.38 14.54 12.98
N HIS A 120 7.50 14.56 14.29
CA HIS A 120 6.39 14.46 15.25
C HIS A 120 5.98 15.83 15.71
N PHE A 121 4.69 16.08 15.75
CA PHE A 121 4.09 17.29 16.34
C PHE A 121 3.18 16.89 17.49
N ASN A 122 3.43 17.47 18.66
CA ASN A 122 2.58 17.31 19.84
C ASN A 122 1.78 18.59 20.06
N GLY A 123 0.49 18.57 19.74
CA GLY A 123 -0.39 19.74 19.84
C GLY A 123 -0.78 20.10 21.27
N LEU A 124 -0.52 19.25 22.28
CA LEU A 124 -0.73 19.60 23.68
C LEU A 124 0.35 20.58 24.19
N THR A 125 1.59 20.39 23.72
CA THR A 125 2.75 21.16 24.16
C THR A 125 3.28 22.10 23.08
N ASN A 126 2.73 22.03 21.86
CA ASN A 126 3.22 22.69 20.65
C ASN A 126 4.71 22.38 20.36
N HIS A 127 5.17 21.20 20.79
CA HIS A 127 6.54 20.76 20.59
C HIS A 127 6.65 19.91 19.33
N MET A 128 7.75 20.13 18.60
CA MET A 128 8.08 19.37 17.38
C MET A 128 9.47 18.73 17.55
N HIS A 129 9.60 17.48 17.14
CA HIS A 129 10.89 16.79 17.10
C HIS A 129 10.96 15.84 15.91
N THR A 130 12.18 15.55 15.44
CA THR A 130 12.42 14.66 14.32
C THR A 130 13.24 13.45 14.79
N THR A 131 12.84 12.27 14.32
CA THR A 131 13.58 11.01 14.51
C THR A 131 13.85 10.38 13.16
N ALA A 132 14.93 9.58 13.07
CA ALA A 132 15.30 8.86 11.87
C ALA A 132 14.99 7.38 12.01
N TYR A 133 14.50 6.76 10.93
CA TYR A 133 14.40 5.31 10.82
C TYR A 133 15.65 4.74 10.10
N VAL A 134 16.03 3.53 10.48
CA VAL A 134 17.10 2.80 9.80
C VAL A 134 16.47 2.01 8.65
N PRO A 135 17.00 2.12 7.42
CA PRO A 135 16.53 1.29 6.31
C PRO A 135 16.84 -0.19 6.59
N ARG A 136 15.91 -1.06 6.25
CA ARG A 136 16.09 -2.51 6.38
C ARG A 136 16.66 -3.06 5.08
N GLU A 137 17.69 -3.91 5.18
CA GLU A 137 18.35 -4.53 4.02
C GLU A 137 17.42 -5.51 3.28
N ASP A 138 16.53 -6.19 4.02
CA ASP A 138 15.58 -7.19 3.53
C ASP A 138 14.20 -6.59 3.18
N CYS A 139 14.10 -5.28 3.00
CA CYS A 139 12.82 -4.62 2.76
C CYS A 139 12.31 -4.87 1.34
N GLU A 140 11.17 -5.50 1.21
CA GLU A 140 10.53 -5.83 -0.08
C GLU A 140 10.14 -4.60 -0.93
N SER A 141 9.97 -3.44 -0.29
CA SER A 141 9.67 -2.20 -1.00
C SER A 141 10.86 -1.57 -1.72
N HIS A 142 12.11 -1.96 -1.39
CA HIS A 142 13.33 -1.28 -1.87
C HIS A 142 13.78 -1.72 -3.26
N TRP A 143 12.84 -1.84 -4.19
CA TRP A 143 13.18 -2.05 -5.60
C TRP A 143 12.29 -1.20 -6.50
N THR A 144 12.72 -0.99 -7.74
CA THR A 144 11.99 -0.23 -8.74
C THR A 144 11.86 -1.06 -10.02
N TYR A 145 10.75 -0.90 -10.71
CA TYR A 145 10.64 -1.44 -12.07
C TYR A 145 11.66 -0.75 -12.99
N GLY A 146 12.27 -1.53 -13.86
CA GLY A 146 13.03 -1.03 -14.98
C GLY A 146 12.10 -0.48 -16.08
N ASP A 147 12.26 -0.98 -17.28
CA ASP A 147 11.40 -0.59 -18.40
C ASP A 147 9.97 -1.12 -18.20
N ILE A 148 9.00 -0.23 -18.32
CA ILE A 148 7.57 -0.55 -18.20
C ILE A 148 6.93 -0.42 -19.57
N THR A 149 6.43 -1.53 -20.10
CA THR A 149 5.66 -1.56 -21.35
C THR A 149 4.19 -1.25 -21.09
N GLU A 150 3.67 -0.18 -21.70
CA GLU A 150 2.24 0.12 -21.65
C GLU A 150 1.49 -0.75 -22.64
N LEU A 151 0.52 -1.51 -22.15
CA LEU A 151 -0.32 -2.34 -23.00
C LEU A 151 -1.55 -1.53 -23.45
N PRO A 152 -2.02 -1.72 -24.72
CA PRO A 152 -3.24 -1.08 -25.22
C PRO A 152 -4.52 -1.71 -24.61
N ALA A 153 -4.38 -2.55 -23.61
CA ALA A 153 -5.45 -3.26 -22.93
C ALA A 153 -5.91 -2.50 -21.69
N ARG A 154 -7.21 -2.55 -21.39
CA ARG A 154 -7.79 -2.02 -20.15
C ARG A 154 -8.07 -3.17 -19.20
N ALA A 155 -7.72 -3.01 -17.92
CA ALA A 155 -7.94 -4.03 -16.88
C ALA A 155 -9.39 -4.53 -16.82
N GLU A 156 -10.37 -3.66 -17.09
CA GLU A 156 -11.79 -4.00 -17.11
C GLU A 156 -12.20 -4.98 -18.23
N ARG A 157 -11.37 -5.13 -19.26
CA ARG A 157 -11.65 -5.94 -20.46
C ARG A 157 -10.63 -7.03 -20.72
N ALA A 158 -9.44 -6.91 -20.15
CA ALA A 158 -8.39 -7.87 -20.33
C ALA A 158 -8.64 -9.11 -19.46
N THR A 159 -8.48 -10.28 -20.04
CA THR A 159 -8.48 -11.55 -19.29
C THR A 159 -7.06 -11.93 -18.89
N LEU A 160 -6.90 -12.80 -17.88
CA LEU A 160 -5.60 -13.39 -17.54
C LEU A 160 -4.98 -14.13 -18.73
N HIS A 161 -5.81 -14.73 -19.58
CA HIS A 161 -5.36 -15.39 -20.81
C HIS A 161 -4.72 -14.39 -21.79
N ASP A 162 -5.33 -13.21 -21.97
CA ASP A 162 -4.78 -12.16 -22.84
C ASP A 162 -3.43 -11.67 -22.32
N LEU A 163 -3.32 -11.44 -21.00
CA LEU A 163 -2.07 -11.03 -20.37
C LEU A 163 -1.00 -12.10 -20.52
N LEU A 164 -1.34 -13.38 -20.28
CA LEU A 164 -0.40 -14.49 -20.43
C LEU A 164 0.09 -14.62 -21.88
N ARG A 165 -0.80 -14.46 -22.87
CA ARG A 165 -0.44 -14.47 -24.30
C ARG A 165 0.54 -13.35 -24.64
N ILE A 166 0.31 -12.14 -24.13
CA ILE A 166 1.22 -11.00 -24.32
C ILE A 166 2.57 -11.28 -23.64
N ALA A 167 2.55 -11.73 -22.39
CA ALA A 167 3.75 -12.03 -21.64
C ALA A 167 4.59 -13.12 -22.34
N ARG A 168 3.97 -14.16 -22.89
CA ARG A 168 4.68 -15.21 -23.63
C ARG A 168 5.28 -14.71 -24.95
N ALA A 169 4.60 -13.79 -25.61
CA ALA A 169 5.14 -13.18 -26.84
C ALA A 169 6.40 -12.33 -26.56
N ASP A 170 6.44 -11.63 -25.43
CA ASP A 170 7.54 -10.72 -25.09
C ASP A 170 8.67 -11.42 -24.29
N LEU A 171 8.34 -12.34 -23.40
CA LEU A 171 9.26 -12.96 -22.44
C LEU A 171 9.57 -14.44 -22.77
N GLY A 172 8.86 -15.03 -23.72
CA GLY A 172 9.01 -16.44 -24.13
C GLY A 172 7.94 -17.36 -23.51
N GLU A 173 7.85 -18.58 -24.08
CA GLU A 173 6.80 -19.59 -23.75
C GLU A 173 6.78 -20.03 -22.28
N SER A 174 7.88 -19.88 -21.55
CA SER A 174 7.97 -20.21 -20.13
C SER A 174 7.40 -19.13 -19.20
N ALA A 175 6.95 -17.99 -19.74
CA ALA A 175 6.37 -16.93 -18.94
C ALA A 175 5.07 -17.40 -18.23
N PHE A 176 4.94 -17.04 -16.97
CA PHE A 176 3.76 -17.31 -16.15
C PHE A 176 3.32 -16.03 -15.43
N ILE A 177 2.08 -16.04 -14.93
CA ILE A 177 1.53 -14.94 -14.14
C ILE A 177 1.54 -15.35 -12.67
N GLU A 178 2.17 -14.55 -11.83
CA GLU A 178 2.09 -14.63 -10.38
C GLU A 178 1.09 -13.60 -9.88
N LEU A 179 0.21 -14.01 -8.98
CA LEU A 179 -0.80 -13.15 -8.38
C LEU A 179 -0.45 -12.94 -6.90
N ASP A 180 -0.64 -11.73 -6.41
CA ASP A 180 -0.45 -11.35 -5.00
C ASP A 180 -1.59 -11.83 -4.08
N GLN A 181 -2.65 -12.40 -4.66
CA GLN A 181 -3.81 -12.92 -3.93
C GLN A 181 -4.14 -14.35 -4.34
N GLU A 182 -4.59 -15.14 -3.39
CA GLU A 182 -5.09 -16.49 -3.63
C GLU A 182 -6.43 -16.43 -4.38
N LEU A 183 -6.53 -17.20 -5.46
CA LEU A 183 -7.77 -17.39 -6.22
C LEU A 183 -8.43 -18.70 -5.84
N VAL A 184 -9.70 -18.63 -5.52
CA VAL A 184 -10.56 -19.81 -5.42
C VAL A 184 -10.99 -20.20 -6.83
N THR A 185 -10.49 -21.32 -7.32
CA THR A 185 -10.81 -21.81 -8.67
C THR A 185 -12.14 -22.55 -8.69
N SER A 186 -12.44 -23.31 -7.64
CA SER A 186 -13.71 -24.04 -7.53
C SER A 186 -14.10 -24.26 -6.07
N LEU A 187 -15.40 -24.40 -5.82
CA LEU A 187 -15.99 -24.84 -4.57
C LEU A 187 -16.57 -26.25 -4.76
N GLU A 188 -16.25 -27.16 -3.84
CA GLU A 188 -16.76 -28.54 -3.87
C GLU A 188 -17.48 -28.85 -2.54
N CYS A 189 -18.71 -29.32 -2.63
CA CYS A 189 -19.47 -29.72 -1.45
C CYS A 189 -19.08 -31.14 -1.00
N PRO A 190 -18.61 -31.34 0.24
CA PRO A 190 -18.23 -32.67 0.73
C PRO A 190 -19.42 -33.64 0.89
N LYS A 191 -20.66 -33.13 0.92
CA LYS A 191 -21.86 -33.95 1.10
C LYS A 191 -22.47 -34.42 -0.22
N CYS A 192 -22.69 -33.50 -1.16
CA CYS A 192 -23.35 -33.80 -2.44
C CYS A 192 -22.37 -33.88 -3.61
N GLN A 193 -21.10 -33.61 -3.41
CA GLN A 193 -20.03 -33.64 -4.41
C GLN A 193 -20.28 -32.67 -5.62
N THR A 194 -21.20 -31.74 -5.47
CA THR A 194 -21.40 -30.70 -6.47
C THR A 194 -20.17 -29.80 -6.50
N LYS A 195 -19.64 -29.58 -7.69
CA LYS A 195 -18.50 -28.69 -7.95
C LYS A 195 -18.97 -27.50 -8.77
N GLU A 196 -18.61 -26.29 -8.31
CA GLU A 196 -18.86 -25.03 -8.97
C GLU A 196 -17.55 -24.30 -9.23
N ASP A 197 -17.28 -23.92 -10.49
CA ASP A 197 -16.11 -23.12 -10.84
C ASP A 197 -16.40 -21.64 -10.54
N VAL A 198 -15.58 -21.03 -9.68
CA VAL A 198 -15.84 -19.68 -9.13
C VAL A 198 -14.91 -18.64 -9.71
N LEU A 199 -13.60 -18.92 -9.76
CA LEU A 199 -12.52 -18.05 -10.27
C LEU A 199 -12.58 -16.61 -9.68
N LYS A 200 -12.58 -16.53 -8.36
CA LYS A 200 -12.63 -15.26 -7.62
C LYS A 200 -11.54 -15.19 -6.56
N PRO A 201 -11.07 -13.98 -6.19
CA PRO A 201 -10.21 -13.83 -5.01
C PRO A 201 -10.88 -14.42 -3.77
N LEU A 202 -10.09 -15.02 -2.88
CA LEU A 202 -10.62 -15.57 -1.63
C LEU A 202 -11.35 -14.51 -0.80
N SER A 203 -10.91 -13.26 -0.88
CA SER A 203 -11.56 -12.10 -0.24
C SER A 203 -13.00 -11.86 -0.69
N ASP A 204 -13.36 -12.27 -1.90
CA ASP A 204 -14.66 -12.03 -2.52
C ASP A 204 -15.64 -13.21 -2.33
N ILE A 205 -15.16 -14.30 -1.71
CA ILE A 205 -16.01 -15.45 -1.38
C ILE A 205 -16.74 -15.16 -0.06
N THR A 206 -18.06 -15.03 -0.14
CA THR A 206 -18.88 -14.87 1.06
C THR A 206 -19.13 -16.22 1.73
N PHE A 207 -19.40 -16.19 3.04
CA PHE A 207 -19.76 -17.41 3.79
C PHE A 207 -21.01 -18.11 3.18
N GLU A 208 -21.94 -17.33 2.64
CA GLU A 208 -23.15 -17.83 1.99
C GLU A 208 -22.86 -18.56 0.68
N ALA A 209 -21.86 -18.12 -0.08
CA ALA A 209 -21.41 -18.80 -1.30
C ALA A 209 -20.79 -20.19 -1.02
N GLY A 210 -20.35 -20.44 0.21
CA GLY A 210 -19.84 -21.75 0.66
C GLY A 210 -20.92 -22.78 1.00
N HIS A 211 -22.21 -22.46 0.86
CA HIS A 211 -23.32 -23.37 1.13
C HIS A 211 -23.91 -23.89 -0.18
N CYS A 212 -24.07 -25.18 -0.26
CA CYS A 212 -24.78 -25.80 -1.38
C CYS A 212 -26.30 -25.84 -1.19
#